data_a3e39ceb1986db3ca2b0a213b6aa23e1
#
_entry.id   a3e39ceb1986db3ca2b0a213b6aa23e1
#
_cell.length_a   1.000
_cell.length_b   1.000
_cell.length_c   1.000
_cell.angle_alpha   90.00
_cell.angle_beta   90.00
_cell.angle_gamma   90.00
#
_symmetry.space_group_name_H-M   'P 1'
#
loop_
_entity.id
_entity.type
_entity.pdbx_description
1 polymer ?
#
loop_
_entity_poly.entity_id
_entity_poly.type
_entity_poly.pdbx_seq_one_letter_code
_entity_poly.pdbx_strand_id
1 'polypeptide(L)'
;MNQNTFCMAGGVARNPLVRLAKPITATIGANEHIAIVGPNGGGKSLFIDTLIGKYPLRDGTVQYDFSPSATQTLYDNVKYIAFRDTYGAADANYYYQQRWNAHDQDEAPDVREMLGEIKDEQLQRELFELFRIEPLLDKKIILLSSGELRKFQLTKTLLTAPRVLIMDNPFIGLDAPTRELLFSLLERLTKMSSVQIILVLSMLDDIPSFITHVIPVDKMEVFPKMEREAYLDAFRSRDVVTSFDDLQQRIIDLPSDGNNYDSEEVVKLNKVSIRYGDRTILKELDWTVRRGEKWALSGENGAGKSTLLSLVCADNPQSYACDISLFG
;
A
#
# COMPACT_ATOMS: atom_id res chain seq x y z
N MET A 1 -17.87 -12.95 -27.86
CA MET A 1 -18.65 -11.99 -27.06
C MET A 1 -17.70 -11.43 -26.02
N ASN A 2 -17.48 -10.12 -26.00
CA ASN A 2 -16.67 -9.52 -24.93
C ASN A 2 -17.48 -9.60 -23.62
N GLN A 3 -17.10 -10.52 -22.77
CA GLN A 3 -17.73 -10.74 -21.48
C GLN A 3 -17.14 -9.75 -20.50
N ASN A 4 -17.96 -8.89 -19.91
CA ASN A 4 -17.51 -7.91 -18.93
C ASN A 4 -17.67 -8.46 -17.52
N THR A 5 -16.58 -8.50 -16.74
CA THR A 5 -16.63 -8.89 -15.32
C THR A 5 -17.46 -7.89 -14.52
N PHE A 6 -17.31 -6.59 -14.83
CA PHE A 6 -18.09 -5.52 -14.22
C PHE A 6 -18.66 -4.60 -15.29
N CYS A 7 -19.95 -4.26 -15.16
CA CYS A 7 -20.61 -3.27 -16.01
C CYS A 7 -21.47 -2.37 -15.13
N MET A 8 -21.05 -1.13 -14.94
CA MET A 8 -21.80 -0.11 -14.20
C MET A 8 -22.27 0.98 -15.16
N ALA A 9 -23.57 1.29 -15.13
CA ALA A 9 -24.18 2.30 -15.98
C ALA A 9 -24.90 3.34 -15.12
N GLY A 10 -24.39 4.57 -15.09
CA GLY A 10 -25.00 5.71 -14.40
C GLY A 10 -25.12 5.53 -12.88
N GLY A 11 -24.20 4.79 -12.25
CA GLY A 11 -24.25 4.47 -10.81
C GLY A 11 -24.14 5.72 -9.93
N VAL A 12 -25.08 5.91 -9.02
CA VAL A 12 -25.07 6.98 -7.99
C VAL A 12 -25.34 6.36 -6.63
N ALA A 13 -24.39 6.48 -5.70
CA ALA A 13 -24.57 5.97 -4.35
C ALA A 13 -25.75 6.62 -3.64
N ARG A 14 -26.53 5.84 -2.87
CA ARG A 14 -27.68 6.32 -2.13
C ARG A 14 -27.29 7.36 -1.08
N ASN A 15 -26.24 7.06 -0.30
CA ASN A 15 -25.74 7.96 0.73
C ASN A 15 -24.99 9.15 0.10
N PRO A 16 -25.43 10.41 0.31
CA PRO A 16 -24.79 11.60 -0.24
C PRO A 16 -23.31 11.77 0.15
N LEU A 17 -22.93 11.30 1.34
CA LEU A 17 -21.55 11.46 1.88
C LEU A 17 -20.51 10.62 1.15
N VAL A 18 -20.95 9.61 0.40
CA VAL A 18 -20.07 8.71 -0.36
C VAL A 18 -20.33 8.77 -1.86
N ARG A 19 -20.97 9.84 -2.34
CA ARG A 19 -21.20 10.06 -3.78
C ARG A 19 -19.97 10.64 -4.45
N LEU A 20 -19.74 10.14 -5.65
CA LEU A 20 -18.82 10.80 -6.60
C LEU A 20 -19.52 12.01 -7.23
N ALA A 21 -18.74 12.93 -7.80
CA ALA A 21 -19.24 14.19 -8.36
C ALA A 21 -20.18 13.98 -9.56
N LYS A 22 -19.96 12.88 -10.31
CA LYS A 22 -20.78 12.49 -11.45
C LYS A 22 -21.25 11.04 -11.33
N PRO A 23 -22.37 10.66 -12.00
CA PRO A 23 -22.77 9.28 -12.13
C PRO A 23 -21.66 8.42 -12.74
N ILE A 24 -21.44 7.23 -12.16
CA ILE A 24 -20.36 6.34 -12.57
C ILE A 24 -20.81 5.50 -13.76
N THR A 25 -20.04 5.55 -14.86
CA THR A 25 -20.17 4.60 -15.98
C THR A 25 -18.81 3.97 -16.24
N ALA A 26 -18.69 2.67 -16.02
CA ALA A 26 -17.43 1.95 -16.16
C ALA A 26 -17.68 0.49 -16.55
N THR A 27 -16.85 -0.03 -17.46
CA THR A 27 -16.87 -1.42 -17.88
C THR A 27 -15.49 -2.02 -17.73
N ILE A 28 -15.41 -3.23 -17.16
CA ILE A 28 -14.16 -3.99 -16.99
C ILE A 28 -14.37 -5.35 -17.63
N GLY A 29 -13.62 -5.64 -18.70
CA GLY A 29 -13.68 -6.91 -19.40
C GLY A 29 -13.01 -8.05 -18.65
N ALA A 30 -13.42 -9.30 -18.90
CA ALA A 30 -12.94 -10.48 -18.17
C ALA A 30 -11.42 -10.75 -18.27
N ASN A 31 -10.79 -10.27 -19.36
CA ASN A 31 -9.35 -10.46 -19.58
C ASN A 31 -8.54 -9.17 -19.38
N GLU A 32 -9.11 -8.18 -18.75
CA GLU A 32 -8.45 -6.91 -18.48
C GLU A 32 -7.88 -6.87 -17.07
N HIS A 33 -6.60 -6.57 -16.94
CA HIS A 33 -6.01 -6.17 -15.68
C HIS A 33 -6.02 -4.64 -15.61
N ILE A 34 -6.62 -4.09 -14.55
CA ILE A 34 -6.96 -2.66 -14.48
C ILE A 34 -6.12 -1.96 -13.41
N ALA A 35 -5.61 -0.77 -13.72
CA ALA A 35 -5.17 0.18 -12.70
C ALA A 35 -6.18 1.33 -12.58
N ILE A 36 -6.65 1.58 -11.36
CA ILE A 36 -7.44 2.76 -11.01
C ILE A 36 -6.47 3.77 -10.40
N VAL A 37 -6.24 4.88 -11.09
CA VAL A 37 -5.14 5.80 -10.78
C VAL A 37 -5.66 7.20 -10.49
N GLY A 38 -5.06 7.87 -9.51
CA GLY A 38 -5.37 9.27 -9.19
C GLY A 38 -4.83 9.69 -7.82
N PRO A 39 -4.94 10.98 -7.49
CA PRO A 39 -4.40 11.50 -6.24
C PRO A 39 -5.14 10.95 -5.02
N ASN A 40 -4.49 11.04 -3.85
CA ASN A 40 -5.14 10.76 -2.59
C ASN A 40 -6.33 11.71 -2.39
N GLY A 41 -7.47 11.18 -1.92
CA GLY A 41 -8.71 11.93 -1.83
C GLY A 41 -9.48 12.09 -3.16
N GLY A 42 -8.94 11.63 -4.29
CA GLY A 42 -9.59 11.77 -5.62
C GLY A 42 -10.87 10.95 -5.80
N GLY A 43 -11.20 10.01 -4.89
CA GLY A 43 -12.44 9.21 -4.96
C GLY A 43 -12.23 7.75 -5.36
N LYS A 44 -11.00 7.27 -5.54
CA LYS A 44 -10.69 5.90 -5.98
C LYS A 44 -11.35 4.81 -5.13
N SER A 45 -11.19 4.89 -3.80
CA SER A 45 -11.79 3.89 -2.88
C SER A 45 -13.32 3.96 -2.90
N LEU A 46 -13.91 5.15 -3.04
CA LEU A 46 -15.35 5.30 -3.19
C LEU A 46 -15.88 4.69 -4.49
N PHE A 47 -15.13 4.83 -5.58
CA PHE A 47 -15.45 4.17 -6.84
C PHE A 47 -15.46 2.64 -6.68
N ILE A 48 -14.39 2.06 -6.12
CA ILE A 48 -14.31 0.62 -5.88
C ILE A 48 -15.40 0.15 -4.93
N ASP A 49 -15.59 0.80 -3.79
CA ASP A 49 -16.63 0.45 -2.81
C ASP A 49 -18.04 0.46 -3.42
N THR A 50 -18.30 1.42 -4.34
CA THR A 50 -19.56 1.47 -5.09
C THR A 50 -19.63 0.35 -6.12
N LEU A 51 -18.55 0.08 -6.85
CA LEU A 51 -18.48 -0.97 -7.88
C LEU A 51 -18.73 -2.37 -7.31
N ILE A 52 -18.17 -2.65 -6.12
CA ILE A 52 -18.34 -3.94 -5.43
C ILE A 52 -19.59 -3.99 -4.53
N GLY A 53 -20.50 -3.01 -4.66
CA GLY A 53 -21.80 -3.02 -3.98
C GLY A 53 -21.78 -2.74 -2.48
N LYS A 54 -20.65 -2.26 -1.92
CA LYS A 54 -20.58 -1.86 -0.50
C LYS A 54 -21.50 -0.68 -0.20
N TYR A 55 -21.69 0.21 -1.18
CA TYR A 55 -22.66 1.30 -1.10
C TYR A 55 -23.84 1.04 -2.04
N PRO A 56 -25.07 0.90 -1.49
CA PRO A 56 -26.27 0.72 -2.31
C PRO A 56 -26.46 1.89 -3.26
N LEU A 57 -26.85 1.60 -4.50
CA LEU A 57 -27.16 2.62 -5.50
C LEU A 57 -28.53 3.25 -5.23
N ARG A 58 -28.64 4.54 -5.49
CA ARG A 58 -29.90 5.27 -5.64
C ARG A 58 -30.38 5.17 -7.09
N ASP A 59 -29.46 5.44 -8.03
CA ASP A 59 -29.71 5.46 -9.47
C ASP A 59 -28.63 4.63 -10.19
N GLY A 60 -28.95 4.19 -11.39
CA GLY A 60 -28.08 3.37 -12.22
C GLY A 60 -28.14 1.89 -11.88
N THR A 61 -27.32 1.10 -12.57
CA THR A 61 -27.23 -0.36 -12.41
C THR A 61 -25.79 -0.81 -12.38
N VAL A 62 -25.54 -1.93 -11.69
CA VAL A 62 -24.29 -2.67 -11.78
C VAL A 62 -24.59 -4.13 -12.08
N GLN A 63 -23.87 -4.69 -13.03
CA GLN A 63 -23.97 -6.11 -13.42
C GLN A 63 -22.61 -6.75 -13.28
N TYR A 64 -22.60 -8.02 -12.89
CA TYR A 64 -21.42 -8.84 -12.68
C TYR A 64 -21.51 -10.11 -13.52
N ASP A 65 -20.38 -10.51 -14.10
CA ASP A 65 -20.22 -11.80 -14.73
C ASP A 65 -18.88 -12.41 -14.32
N PHE A 66 -18.94 -13.42 -13.47
CA PHE A 66 -17.76 -14.11 -12.97
C PHE A 66 -17.52 -15.46 -13.67
N SER A 67 -18.10 -15.67 -14.85
CA SER A 67 -17.88 -16.88 -15.63
C SER A 67 -16.37 -17.16 -15.82
N PRO A 68 -15.93 -18.42 -15.71
CA PRO A 68 -16.70 -19.66 -15.55
C PRO A 68 -16.95 -20.08 -14.08
N SER A 69 -16.92 -19.14 -13.10
CA SER A 69 -17.21 -19.49 -11.71
C SER A 69 -18.59 -20.11 -11.56
N ALA A 70 -18.69 -21.13 -10.72
CA ALA A 70 -19.96 -21.79 -10.39
C ALA A 70 -20.91 -20.87 -9.61
N THR A 71 -20.37 -19.88 -8.89
CA THR A 71 -21.11 -18.88 -8.13
C THR A 71 -20.98 -17.51 -8.79
N GLN A 72 -22.06 -16.72 -8.75
CA GLN A 72 -22.06 -15.36 -9.30
C GLN A 72 -22.13 -14.29 -8.20
N THR A 73 -21.78 -14.66 -6.96
CA THR A 73 -21.78 -13.70 -5.84
C THR A 73 -20.48 -12.92 -5.80
N LEU A 74 -20.56 -11.66 -5.40
CA LEU A 74 -19.38 -10.83 -5.15
C LEU A 74 -18.50 -11.42 -4.04
N TYR A 75 -19.14 -11.95 -2.99
CA TYR A 75 -18.44 -12.50 -1.83
C TYR A 75 -17.48 -13.63 -2.19
N ASP A 76 -17.90 -14.55 -3.07
CA ASP A 76 -17.09 -15.70 -3.48
C ASP A 76 -16.03 -15.31 -4.50
N ASN A 77 -16.34 -14.39 -5.40
CA ASN A 77 -15.53 -14.11 -6.58
C ASN A 77 -14.60 -12.91 -6.43
N VAL A 78 -14.91 -11.94 -5.58
CA VAL A 78 -14.13 -10.71 -5.44
C VAL A 78 -13.49 -10.66 -4.07
N LYS A 79 -12.17 -10.49 -4.04
CA LYS A 79 -11.44 -10.22 -2.80
C LYS A 79 -10.76 -8.86 -2.88
N TYR A 80 -10.91 -8.09 -1.81
CA TYR A 80 -10.34 -6.75 -1.69
C TYR A 80 -9.31 -6.73 -0.55
N ILE A 81 -8.09 -6.31 -0.88
CA ILE A 81 -7.00 -6.14 0.09
C ILE A 81 -6.63 -4.66 0.11
N ALA A 82 -6.87 -3.99 1.24
CA ALA A 82 -6.34 -2.66 1.49
C ALA A 82 -5.00 -2.80 2.23
N PHE A 83 -3.91 -2.48 1.54
CA PHE A 83 -2.59 -2.44 2.16
C PHE A 83 -2.42 -1.09 2.87
N ARG A 84 -3.07 -0.96 4.00
CA ARG A 84 -2.76 0.06 5.00
C ARG A 84 -1.68 -0.54 5.88
N ASP A 85 -0.99 0.27 6.68
CA ASP A 85 0.00 -0.24 7.67
C ASP A 85 -0.69 -1.02 8.82
N THR A 86 -1.62 -1.89 8.45
CA THR A 86 -2.48 -2.64 9.36
C THR A 86 -2.32 -4.13 9.09
N TYR A 87 -2.31 -4.93 10.15
CA TYR A 87 -2.17 -6.38 10.11
C TYR A 87 -3.50 -7.12 9.81
N GLY A 88 -4.54 -6.41 9.35
CA GLY A 88 -5.86 -6.96 9.02
C GLY A 88 -6.69 -7.30 10.26
N ALA A 89 -7.39 -8.44 10.26
CA ALA A 89 -8.19 -8.85 11.42
C ALA A 89 -7.36 -9.09 12.69
N ALA A 90 -6.04 -9.31 12.55
CA ALA A 90 -5.12 -9.41 13.69
C ALA A 90 -4.84 -8.03 14.33
N ASP A 91 -5.06 -6.92 13.60
CA ASP A 91 -4.79 -5.57 14.11
C ASP A 91 -5.74 -5.11 15.20
N ALA A 92 -6.94 -5.66 15.27
CA ALA A 92 -7.88 -5.33 16.33
C ALA A 92 -7.30 -5.64 17.73
N ASN A 93 -6.31 -6.54 17.77
CA ASN A 93 -5.67 -7.01 18.99
C ASN A 93 -4.19 -6.63 19.13
N TYR A 94 -3.52 -6.21 18.04
CA TYR A 94 -2.08 -5.99 18.05
C TYR A 94 -1.72 -4.64 17.40
N TYR A 95 -1.56 -3.61 18.23
CA TYR A 95 -1.08 -2.29 17.83
C TYR A 95 0.42 -2.33 17.49
N TYR A 96 0.85 -1.45 16.60
CA TYR A 96 2.26 -1.28 16.19
C TYR A 96 3.22 -1.14 17.39
N GLN A 97 2.77 -0.56 18.49
CA GLN A 97 3.52 -0.43 19.75
C GLN A 97 3.80 -1.78 20.43
N GLN A 98 2.98 -2.80 20.21
CA GLN A 98 3.15 -4.13 20.81
C GLN A 98 4.31 -4.93 20.19
N ARG A 99 4.78 -4.55 18.99
CA ARG A 99 6.02 -5.11 18.39
C ARG A 99 7.24 -4.99 19.31
N TRP A 100 7.23 -4.02 20.19
CA TRP A 100 8.35 -3.71 21.08
C TRP A 100 8.15 -4.24 22.50
N ASN A 101 6.97 -4.76 22.83
CA ASN A 101 6.67 -5.35 24.15
C ASN A 101 6.94 -6.86 24.10
N ALA A 102 8.01 -7.30 24.78
CA ALA A 102 8.46 -8.70 24.77
C ALA A 102 7.41 -9.70 25.30
N HIS A 103 6.48 -9.26 26.16
CA HIS A 103 5.48 -10.14 26.78
C HIS A 103 4.30 -10.50 25.87
N ASP A 104 3.97 -9.67 24.87
CA ASP A 104 2.82 -9.92 23.98
C ASP A 104 3.19 -10.78 22.76
N GLN A 105 4.48 -11.05 22.54
CA GLN A 105 4.95 -11.81 21.38
C GLN A 105 4.58 -13.30 21.44
N ASP A 106 4.53 -13.87 22.63
CA ASP A 106 4.27 -15.30 22.81
C ASP A 106 2.81 -15.67 22.54
N GLU A 107 1.87 -14.74 22.70
CA GLU A 107 0.44 -14.94 22.45
C GLU A 107 0.04 -14.70 20.98
N ALA A 108 0.91 -14.07 20.18
CA ALA A 108 0.60 -13.81 18.77
C ALA A 108 0.54 -15.12 17.98
N PRO A 109 -0.44 -15.29 17.06
CA PRO A 109 -0.52 -16.46 16.21
C PRO A 109 0.65 -16.50 15.22
N ASP A 110 1.04 -17.69 14.81
CA ASP A 110 1.98 -17.87 13.72
C ASP A 110 1.28 -17.84 12.34
N VAL A 111 2.08 -17.77 11.28
CA VAL A 111 1.58 -17.72 9.90
C VAL A 111 0.77 -18.97 9.57
N ARG A 112 1.19 -20.15 10.05
CA ARG A 112 0.52 -21.44 9.82
C ARG A 112 -0.90 -21.43 10.41
N GLU A 113 -1.03 -21.01 11.67
CA GLU A 113 -2.32 -20.89 12.34
C GLU A 113 -3.25 -19.93 11.60
N MET A 114 -2.70 -18.79 11.14
CA MET A 114 -3.47 -17.76 10.43
C MET A 114 -3.89 -18.15 9.01
N LEU A 115 -3.18 -19.07 8.36
CA LEU A 115 -3.61 -19.63 7.06
C LEU A 115 -4.81 -20.57 7.23
N GLY A 116 -4.92 -21.29 8.37
CA GLY A 116 -6.01 -22.20 8.66
C GLY A 116 -6.00 -23.46 7.79
N GLU A 117 -7.15 -24.13 7.71
CA GLU A 117 -7.31 -25.32 6.86
C GLU A 117 -7.34 -24.93 5.37
N ILE A 118 -6.51 -25.59 4.59
CA ILE A 118 -6.39 -25.37 3.15
C ILE A 118 -7.02 -26.58 2.43
N LYS A 119 -8.03 -26.31 1.61
CA LYS A 119 -8.82 -27.35 0.93
C LYS A 119 -8.19 -27.84 -0.37
N ASP A 120 -7.45 -26.98 -1.05
CA ASP A 120 -6.81 -27.28 -2.34
C ASP A 120 -5.29 -27.35 -2.15
N GLU A 121 -4.78 -28.57 -2.01
CA GLU A 121 -3.35 -28.83 -1.80
C GLU A 121 -2.49 -28.49 -3.03
N GLN A 122 -3.07 -28.53 -4.25
CA GLN A 122 -2.33 -28.18 -5.45
C GLN A 122 -2.14 -26.68 -5.51
N LEU A 123 -3.21 -25.91 -5.34
CA LEU A 123 -3.17 -24.45 -5.28
C LEU A 123 -2.26 -23.97 -4.14
N GLN A 124 -2.31 -24.65 -2.99
CA GLN A 124 -1.42 -24.35 -1.88
C GLN A 124 0.05 -24.46 -2.27
N ARG A 125 0.46 -25.59 -2.86
CA ARG A 125 1.85 -25.81 -3.29
C ARG A 125 2.31 -24.76 -4.27
N GLU A 126 1.49 -24.46 -5.28
CA GLU A 126 1.80 -23.43 -6.30
C GLU A 126 1.97 -22.05 -5.68
N LEU A 127 1.09 -21.65 -4.77
CA LEU A 127 1.18 -20.34 -4.10
C LEU A 127 2.34 -20.28 -3.09
N PHE A 128 2.60 -21.36 -2.36
CA PHE A 128 3.70 -21.40 -1.40
C PHE A 128 5.05 -21.30 -2.11
N GLU A 129 5.23 -22.01 -3.23
CA GLU A 129 6.41 -21.89 -4.08
C GLU A 129 6.54 -20.49 -4.66
N LEU A 130 5.45 -19.92 -5.24
CA LEU A 130 5.43 -18.61 -5.86
C LEU A 130 5.84 -17.51 -4.88
N PHE A 131 5.22 -17.48 -3.69
CA PHE A 131 5.46 -16.45 -2.68
C PHE A 131 6.55 -16.79 -1.67
N ARG A 132 7.12 -18.00 -1.74
CA ARG A 132 8.10 -18.54 -0.78
C ARG A 132 7.59 -18.43 0.66
N ILE A 133 6.49 -19.09 0.93
CA ILE A 133 5.79 -19.01 2.22
C ILE A 133 6.37 -19.98 3.26
N GLU A 134 6.94 -21.13 2.85
CA GLU A 134 7.45 -22.14 3.77
C GLU A 134 8.35 -21.59 4.89
N PRO A 135 9.35 -20.72 4.60
CA PRO A 135 10.22 -20.15 5.64
C PRO A 135 9.51 -19.22 6.63
N LEU A 136 8.26 -18.83 6.32
CA LEU A 136 7.49 -17.90 7.15
C LEU A 136 6.51 -18.62 8.08
N LEU A 137 6.20 -19.90 7.83
CA LEU A 137 5.11 -20.64 8.47
C LEU A 137 5.18 -20.62 10.01
N ASP A 138 6.38 -20.72 10.56
CA ASP A 138 6.59 -20.79 12.01
C ASP A 138 6.97 -19.42 12.61
N LYS A 139 6.91 -18.34 11.80
CA LYS A 139 7.08 -16.97 12.29
C LYS A 139 5.78 -16.44 12.88
N LYS A 140 5.89 -15.69 13.96
CA LYS A 140 4.76 -14.92 14.49
C LYS A 140 4.36 -13.82 13.51
N ILE A 141 3.06 -13.63 13.29
CA ILE A 141 2.52 -12.67 12.30
C ILE A 141 3.02 -11.24 12.54
N ILE A 142 3.17 -10.84 13.80
CA ILE A 142 3.64 -9.51 14.22
C ILE A 142 5.13 -9.28 13.91
N LEU A 143 5.92 -10.35 13.69
CA LEU A 143 7.35 -10.28 13.38
C LEU A 143 7.63 -10.25 11.87
N LEU A 144 6.61 -10.36 11.03
CA LEU A 144 6.78 -10.27 9.58
C LEU A 144 7.21 -8.86 9.17
N SER A 145 8.16 -8.78 8.24
CA SER A 145 8.45 -7.54 7.54
C SER A 145 7.25 -7.12 6.67
N SER A 146 7.19 -5.86 6.24
CA SER A 146 6.10 -5.38 5.36
C SER A 146 5.97 -6.22 4.08
N GLY A 147 7.08 -6.66 3.49
CA GLY A 147 7.07 -7.54 2.32
C GLY A 147 6.58 -8.94 2.62
N GLU A 148 7.02 -9.55 3.74
CA GLU A 148 6.57 -10.88 4.18
C GLU A 148 5.08 -10.87 4.52
N LEU A 149 4.60 -9.82 5.20
CA LEU A 149 3.19 -9.67 5.52
C LEU A 149 2.32 -9.59 4.25
N ARG A 150 2.79 -8.86 3.22
CA ARG A 150 2.07 -8.80 1.93
C ARG A 150 2.02 -10.14 1.21
N LYS A 151 3.13 -10.87 1.19
CA LYS A 151 3.14 -12.24 0.65
C LYS A 151 2.16 -13.14 1.37
N PHE A 152 2.14 -13.09 2.70
CA PHE A 152 1.18 -13.83 3.51
C PHE A 152 -0.27 -13.44 3.19
N GLN A 153 -0.60 -12.14 3.18
CA GLN A 153 -1.96 -11.65 2.88
C GLN A 153 -2.42 -12.06 1.48
N LEU A 154 -1.55 -11.96 0.48
CA LEU A 154 -1.83 -12.42 -0.88
C LEU A 154 -2.07 -13.92 -0.93
N THR A 155 -1.19 -14.71 -0.32
CA THR A 155 -1.34 -16.18 -0.29
C THR A 155 -2.66 -16.58 0.37
N LYS A 156 -2.95 -16.06 1.56
CA LYS A 156 -4.19 -16.33 2.29
C LYS A 156 -5.43 -15.98 1.47
N THR A 157 -5.39 -14.85 0.76
CA THR A 157 -6.51 -14.42 -0.08
C THR A 157 -6.65 -15.29 -1.32
N LEU A 158 -5.55 -15.62 -2.00
CA LEU A 158 -5.54 -16.42 -3.22
C LEU A 158 -5.94 -17.90 -2.98
N LEU A 159 -5.69 -18.42 -1.78
CA LEU A 159 -6.17 -19.74 -1.37
C LEU A 159 -7.72 -19.87 -1.38
N THR A 160 -8.44 -18.74 -1.40
CA THR A 160 -9.89 -18.74 -1.62
C THR A 160 -10.29 -18.82 -3.10
N ALA A 161 -9.32 -18.93 -4.02
CA ALA A 161 -9.50 -19.01 -5.47
C ALA A 161 -10.45 -17.92 -6.06
N PRO A 162 -10.24 -16.63 -5.77
CA PRO A 162 -11.10 -15.56 -6.27
C PRO A 162 -10.97 -15.41 -7.78
N ARG A 163 -12.03 -14.92 -8.45
CA ARG A 163 -11.98 -14.51 -9.87
C ARG A 163 -11.36 -13.15 -10.04
N VAL A 164 -11.56 -12.25 -9.06
CA VAL A 164 -11.04 -10.88 -9.07
C VAL A 164 -10.35 -10.56 -7.76
N LEU A 165 -9.12 -10.09 -7.87
CA LEU A 165 -8.33 -9.59 -6.75
C LEU A 165 -8.15 -8.08 -6.89
N ILE A 166 -8.72 -7.33 -5.96
CA ILE A 166 -8.56 -5.87 -5.88
C ILE A 166 -7.53 -5.55 -4.80
N MET A 167 -6.52 -4.78 -5.15
CA MET A 167 -5.44 -4.38 -4.23
C MET A 167 -5.35 -2.86 -4.16
N ASP A 168 -5.57 -2.31 -2.96
CA ASP A 168 -5.49 -0.86 -2.74
C ASP A 168 -4.10 -0.49 -2.19
N ASN A 169 -3.36 0.29 -2.98
CA ASN A 169 -2.00 0.74 -2.70
C ASN A 169 -1.01 -0.39 -2.29
N PRO A 170 -0.90 -1.47 -3.08
CA PRO A 170 -0.09 -2.64 -2.69
C PRO A 170 1.41 -2.34 -2.54
N PHE A 171 1.90 -1.25 -3.11
CA PHE A 171 3.32 -0.90 -3.16
C PHE A 171 3.74 0.14 -2.11
N ILE A 172 2.80 0.72 -1.37
CA ILE A 172 3.09 1.74 -0.36
C ILE A 172 3.94 1.16 0.78
N GLY A 173 4.96 1.89 1.23
CA GLY A 173 5.82 1.46 2.33
C GLY A 173 6.79 0.30 2.00
N LEU A 174 6.87 -0.14 0.74
CA LEU A 174 7.89 -1.08 0.28
C LEU A 174 9.15 -0.34 -0.18
N ASP A 175 10.30 -0.91 0.13
CA ASP A 175 11.56 -0.53 -0.50
C ASP A 175 11.62 -0.98 -1.97
N ALA A 176 12.55 -0.43 -2.75
CA ALA A 176 12.63 -0.71 -4.17
C ALA A 176 12.80 -2.21 -4.50
N PRO A 177 13.70 -2.97 -3.83
CA PRO A 177 13.84 -4.40 -4.10
C PRO A 177 12.57 -5.20 -3.80
N THR A 178 11.87 -4.89 -2.72
CA THR A 178 10.62 -5.59 -2.34
C THR A 178 9.49 -5.23 -3.31
N ARG A 179 9.44 -4.00 -3.81
CA ARG A 179 8.47 -3.56 -4.83
C ARG A 179 8.67 -4.32 -6.14
N GLU A 180 9.90 -4.38 -6.65
CA GLU A 180 10.24 -5.14 -7.87
C GLU A 180 9.90 -6.63 -7.73
N LEU A 181 10.19 -7.21 -6.56
CA LEU A 181 9.80 -8.58 -6.27
C LEU A 181 8.28 -8.76 -6.34
N LEU A 182 7.50 -7.84 -5.75
CA LEU A 182 6.04 -7.91 -5.79
C LEU A 182 5.51 -7.75 -7.21
N PHE A 183 6.08 -6.85 -8.04
CA PHE A 183 5.74 -6.74 -9.45
C PHE A 183 5.93 -8.06 -10.18
N SER A 184 7.09 -8.69 -10.05
CA SER A 184 7.39 -9.97 -10.70
C SER A 184 6.48 -11.11 -10.24
N LEU A 185 6.12 -11.13 -8.95
CA LEU A 185 5.18 -12.13 -8.39
C LEU A 185 3.76 -11.95 -8.96
N LEU A 186 3.27 -10.72 -9.04
CA LEU A 186 1.95 -10.43 -9.61
C LEU A 186 1.91 -10.74 -11.11
N GLU A 187 2.97 -10.41 -11.85
CA GLU A 187 3.08 -10.78 -13.27
C GLU A 187 3.08 -12.30 -13.48
N ARG A 188 3.80 -13.05 -12.65
CA ARG A 188 3.76 -14.52 -12.69
C ARG A 188 2.36 -15.04 -12.38
N LEU A 189 1.69 -14.47 -11.38
CA LEU A 189 0.34 -14.85 -11.02
C LEU A 189 -0.64 -14.67 -12.19
N THR A 190 -0.55 -13.57 -12.95
CA THR A 190 -1.42 -13.35 -14.13
C THR A 190 -1.19 -14.38 -15.24
N LYS A 191 0.01 -14.96 -15.32
CA LYS A 191 0.34 -16.01 -16.30
C LYS A 191 -0.06 -17.41 -15.84
N MET A 192 -0.07 -17.66 -14.54
CA MET A 192 -0.37 -18.99 -13.97
C MET A 192 -1.85 -19.21 -13.69
N SER A 193 -2.61 -18.16 -13.47
CA SER A 193 -4.00 -18.24 -13.02
C SER A 193 -4.92 -17.38 -13.85
N SER A 194 -6.23 -17.66 -13.75
CA SER A 194 -7.28 -16.85 -14.39
C SER A 194 -7.76 -15.69 -13.49
N VAL A 195 -7.01 -15.34 -12.46
CA VAL A 195 -7.35 -14.25 -11.55
C VAL A 195 -7.19 -12.91 -12.26
N GLN A 196 -8.25 -12.14 -12.31
CA GLN A 196 -8.23 -10.75 -12.78
C GLN A 196 -7.70 -9.85 -11.68
N ILE A 197 -6.73 -8.99 -11.99
CA ILE A 197 -6.13 -8.06 -11.03
C ILE A 197 -6.62 -6.64 -11.28
N ILE A 198 -7.09 -5.98 -10.21
CA ILE A 198 -7.43 -4.56 -10.19
C ILE A 198 -6.54 -3.89 -9.14
N LEU A 199 -5.71 -2.94 -9.56
CA LEU A 199 -4.86 -2.16 -8.68
C LEU A 199 -5.45 -0.78 -8.47
N VAL A 200 -5.48 -0.30 -7.23
CA VAL A 200 -5.80 1.09 -6.90
C VAL A 200 -4.50 1.78 -6.53
N LEU A 201 -4.07 2.76 -7.30
CA LEU A 201 -2.75 3.36 -7.22
C LEU A 201 -2.84 4.88 -7.06
N SER A 202 -1.91 5.43 -6.29
CA SER A 202 -1.79 6.88 -6.10
C SER A 202 -0.63 7.49 -6.88
N MET A 203 0.28 6.67 -7.40
CA MET A 203 1.46 7.06 -8.17
C MET A 203 1.47 6.35 -9.52
N LEU A 204 1.96 7.02 -10.55
CA LEU A 204 2.06 6.49 -11.92
C LEU A 204 3.17 5.46 -12.08
N ASP A 205 4.29 5.68 -11.40
CA ASP A 205 5.45 4.78 -11.45
C ASP A 205 5.14 3.39 -10.87
N ASP A 206 3.98 3.26 -10.20
CA ASP A 206 3.51 2.00 -9.65
C ASP A 206 2.63 1.18 -10.62
N ILE A 207 2.43 1.62 -11.89
CA ILE A 207 1.61 0.87 -12.86
C ILE A 207 2.43 -0.24 -13.51
N PRO A 208 2.25 -1.53 -13.12
CA PRO A 208 3.02 -2.64 -13.67
C PRO A 208 2.74 -2.87 -15.16
N SER A 209 3.69 -3.55 -15.84
CA SER A 209 3.60 -3.87 -17.27
C SER A 209 2.43 -4.79 -17.63
N PHE A 210 2.01 -5.66 -16.73
CA PHE A 210 0.87 -6.58 -16.97
C PHE A 210 -0.50 -5.89 -16.93
N ILE A 211 -0.60 -4.64 -16.46
CA ILE A 211 -1.84 -3.87 -16.52
C ILE A 211 -2.16 -3.56 -17.98
N THR A 212 -3.38 -3.86 -18.37
CA THR A 212 -3.86 -3.65 -19.75
C THR A 212 -4.48 -2.27 -19.94
N HIS A 213 -5.28 -1.82 -18.97
CA HIS A 213 -6.02 -0.57 -19.04
C HIS A 213 -5.96 0.22 -17.74
N VAL A 214 -6.20 1.51 -17.84
CA VAL A 214 -6.24 2.44 -16.72
C VAL A 214 -7.60 3.15 -16.68
N ILE A 215 -8.14 3.28 -15.47
CA ILE A 215 -9.30 4.12 -15.18
C ILE A 215 -8.83 5.28 -14.30
N PRO A 216 -8.70 6.50 -14.82
CA PRO A 216 -8.32 7.65 -14.03
C PRO A 216 -9.47 8.08 -13.10
N VAL A 217 -9.14 8.48 -11.87
CA VAL A 217 -10.11 9.01 -10.91
C VAL A 217 -9.51 10.23 -10.23
N ASP A 218 -10.14 11.40 -10.42
CA ASP A 218 -9.68 12.65 -9.82
C ASP A 218 -10.88 13.55 -9.49
N LYS A 219 -10.73 14.38 -8.45
CA LYS A 219 -11.77 15.34 -8.02
C LYS A 219 -13.15 14.70 -7.87
N MET A 220 -13.19 13.48 -7.33
CA MET A 220 -14.43 12.71 -7.15
C MET A 220 -15.15 12.37 -8.46
N GLU A 221 -14.43 12.29 -9.58
CA GLU A 221 -14.95 11.90 -10.89
C GLU A 221 -14.18 10.68 -11.42
N VAL A 222 -14.90 9.73 -12.03
CA VAL A 222 -14.34 8.58 -12.75
C VAL A 222 -14.29 8.91 -14.24
N PHE A 223 -13.10 8.87 -14.81
CA PHE A 223 -12.89 9.15 -16.23
C PHE A 223 -12.99 7.87 -17.07
N PRO A 224 -13.18 8.01 -18.39
CA PRO A 224 -13.24 6.85 -19.28
C PRO A 224 -11.98 5.98 -19.20
N LYS A 225 -12.21 4.66 -19.24
CA LYS A 225 -11.13 3.67 -19.34
C LYS A 225 -10.33 3.87 -20.62
N MET A 226 -9.01 3.75 -20.55
CA MET A 226 -8.10 3.81 -21.69
C MET A 226 -7.01 2.74 -21.59
N GLU A 227 -6.38 2.41 -22.70
CA GLU A 227 -5.22 1.52 -22.72
C GLU A 227 -4.07 2.09 -21.89
N ARG A 228 -3.29 1.21 -21.22
CA ARG A 228 -2.18 1.59 -20.35
C ARG A 228 -1.17 2.50 -21.06
N GLU A 229 -0.73 2.13 -22.26
CA GLU A 229 0.27 2.89 -23.01
C GLU A 229 -0.27 4.29 -23.40
N ALA A 230 -1.51 4.37 -23.86
CA ALA A 230 -2.15 5.64 -24.19
C ALA A 230 -2.25 6.56 -22.96
N TYR A 231 -2.51 6.00 -21.77
CA TYR A 231 -2.54 6.75 -20.53
C TYR A 231 -1.14 7.29 -20.16
N LEU A 232 -0.11 6.45 -20.21
CA LEU A 232 1.25 6.84 -19.88
C LEU A 232 1.78 7.91 -20.85
N ASP A 233 1.49 7.81 -22.13
CA ASP A 233 1.90 8.80 -23.14
C ASP A 233 1.18 10.14 -22.95
N ALA A 234 -0.12 10.11 -22.67
CA ALA A 234 -0.89 11.31 -22.37
C ALA A 234 -0.40 12.02 -21.10
N PHE A 235 0.11 11.26 -20.13
CA PHE A 235 0.65 11.82 -18.91
C PHE A 235 2.07 12.39 -19.10
N ARG A 236 2.94 11.69 -19.82
CA ARG A 236 4.28 12.19 -20.18
C ARG A 236 4.23 13.48 -20.99
N SER A 237 3.18 13.62 -21.83
CA SER A 237 2.96 14.81 -22.64
C SER A 237 2.38 16.01 -21.85
N ARG A 238 1.88 15.78 -20.65
CA ARG A 238 1.54 16.86 -19.73
C ARG A 238 2.83 17.31 -19.08
N ASP A 239 3.53 18.26 -19.70
CA ASP A 239 4.51 19.06 -18.99
C ASP A 239 3.80 19.62 -17.75
N VAL A 240 4.24 19.15 -16.59
CA VAL A 240 3.77 19.65 -15.31
C VAL A 240 4.37 21.05 -15.15
N VAL A 241 3.87 22.01 -15.91
CA VAL A 241 4.03 23.44 -15.61
C VAL A 241 3.13 23.76 -14.43
N THR A 242 3.46 23.21 -13.29
CA THR A 242 3.08 23.83 -12.04
C THR A 242 4.07 24.95 -11.84
N SER A 243 3.64 26.19 -12.09
CA SER A 243 4.37 27.36 -11.59
C SER A 243 4.36 27.25 -10.07
N PHE A 244 5.44 26.73 -9.51
CA PHE A 244 5.66 26.70 -8.05
C PHE A 244 5.92 28.10 -7.48
N ASP A 245 6.01 29.13 -8.34
CA ASP A 245 6.41 30.47 -7.97
C ASP A 245 5.49 31.07 -6.90
N ASP A 246 4.17 30.94 -7.05
CA ASP A 246 3.19 31.43 -6.06
C ASP A 246 3.26 30.65 -4.74
N LEU A 247 3.42 29.33 -4.81
CA LEU A 247 3.55 28.47 -3.63
C LEU A 247 4.89 28.72 -2.93
N GLN A 248 5.96 28.89 -3.68
CA GLN A 248 7.29 29.20 -3.16
C GLN A 248 7.28 30.56 -2.45
N GLN A 249 6.66 31.59 -3.04
CA GLN A 249 6.53 32.89 -2.41
C GLN A 249 5.70 32.82 -1.11
N ARG A 250 4.58 32.10 -1.11
CA ARG A 250 3.76 31.89 0.09
C ARG A 250 4.49 31.14 1.20
N ILE A 251 5.40 30.21 0.86
CA ILE A 251 6.27 29.52 1.85
C ILE A 251 7.31 30.49 2.41
N ILE A 252 7.90 31.33 1.56
CA ILE A 252 8.90 32.36 1.99
C ILE A 252 8.24 33.39 2.91
N ASP A 253 6.98 33.74 2.63
CA ASP A 253 6.22 34.77 3.38
C ASP A 253 5.59 34.17 4.68
N LEU A 254 5.78 32.89 5.00
CA LEU A 254 5.34 32.34 6.27
C LEU A 254 6.06 33.03 7.42
N PRO A 255 5.34 33.48 8.47
CA PRO A 255 5.99 34.10 9.64
C PRO A 255 6.96 33.09 10.24
N SER A 256 8.23 33.52 10.34
CA SER A 256 9.22 32.76 11.10
C SER A 256 8.90 32.95 12.58
N ASP A 257 8.53 31.88 13.26
CA ASP A 257 8.48 31.87 14.72
C ASP A 257 9.89 32.22 15.22
N GLY A 258 10.04 33.33 15.91
CA GLY A 258 11.30 33.95 16.26
C GLY A 258 12.22 33.18 17.23
N ASN A 259 12.13 31.86 17.26
CA ASN A 259 13.07 30.97 17.92
C ASN A 259 14.31 30.77 17.02
N ASN A 260 15.12 31.81 16.99
CA ASN A 260 16.45 31.75 16.40
C ASN A 260 17.39 31.00 17.36
N TYR A 261 17.49 29.69 17.18
CA TYR A 261 18.61 28.93 17.69
C TYR A 261 19.83 29.32 16.85
N ASP A 262 20.86 29.92 17.49
CA ASP A 262 22.07 30.38 16.79
C ASP A 262 23.09 29.25 16.51
N SER A 263 22.79 28.05 16.91
CA SER A 263 23.68 26.90 16.70
C SER A 263 23.84 26.56 15.21
N GLU A 264 25.09 26.38 14.79
CA GLU A 264 25.42 25.86 13.46
C GLU A 264 25.08 24.36 13.35
N GLU A 265 25.28 23.61 14.44
CA GLU A 265 24.94 22.18 14.51
C GLU A 265 23.48 22.04 14.97
N VAL A 266 22.64 21.46 14.12
CA VAL A 266 21.20 21.26 14.42
C VAL A 266 20.98 19.91 15.08
N VAL A 267 21.68 18.88 14.63
CA VAL A 267 21.68 17.53 15.20
C VAL A 267 23.11 17.04 15.30
N LYS A 268 23.48 16.48 16.44
CA LYS A 268 24.77 15.81 16.61
C LYS A 268 24.60 14.52 17.43
N LEU A 269 25.00 13.41 16.86
CA LEU A 269 25.05 12.11 17.48
C LEU A 269 26.51 11.68 17.56
N ASN A 270 26.96 11.26 18.77
CA ASN A 270 28.31 10.78 18.99
C ASN A 270 28.26 9.30 19.41
N LYS A 271 28.77 8.40 18.57
CA LYS A 271 28.87 6.94 18.81
C LYS A 271 27.58 6.33 19.34
N VAL A 272 26.44 6.77 18.82
CA VAL A 272 25.13 6.32 19.26
C VAL A 272 24.91 4.87 18.85
N SER A 273 24.53 4.05 19.81
CA SER A 273 24.19 2.64 19.60
C SER A 273 22.82 2.35 20.19
N ILE A 274 21.93 1.71 19.40
CA ILE A 274 20.59 1.33 19.80
C ILE A 274 20.41 -0.16 19.66
N ARG A 275 19.88 -0.80 20.70
CA ARG A 275 19.60 -2.24 20.73
C ARG A 275 18.18 -2.51 21.20
N TYR A 276 17.54 -3.50 20.59
CA TYR A 276 16.28 -4.06 21.05
C TYR A 276 16.46 -5.57 21.26
N GLY A 277 16.45 -6.00 22.53
CA GLY A 277 16.84 -7.35 22.90
C GLY A 277 18.28 -7.66 22.43
N ASP A 278 18.44 -8.74 21.71
CA ASP A 278 19.74 -9.17 21.16
C ASP A 278 20.10 -8.49 19.83
N ARG A 279 19.16 -7.75 19.22
CA ARG A 279 19.37 -7.10 17.93
C ARG A 279 19.90 -5.68 18.08
N THR A 280 21.08 -5.42 17.53
CA THR A 280 21.63 -4.06 17.39
C THR A 280 21.06 -3.43 16.11
N ILE A 281 20.41 -2.28 16.24
CA ILE A 281 19.81 -1.52 15.12
C ILE A 281 20.75 -0.44 14.62
N LEU A 282 21.30 0.34 15.55
CA LEU A 282 22.34 1.34 15.25
C LEU A 282 23.59 0.97 16.05
N LYS A 283 24.76 1.10 15.44
CA LYS A 283 26.02 0.75 16.08
C LYS A 283 27.03 1.88 15.89
N GLU A 284 27.44 2.48 17.00
CA GLU A 284 28.50 3.51 17.06
C GLU A 284 28.31 4.59 15.96
N LEU A 285 27.10 5.08 15.80
CA LEU A 285 26.75 6.06 14.77
C LEU A 285 27.22 7.46 15.17
N ASP A 286 28.10 8.03 14.38
CA ASP A 286 28.44 9.44 14.40
C ASP A 286 27.70 10.15 13.26
N TRP A 287 26.93 11.18 13.58
CA TRP A 287 26.19 11.93 12.57
C TRP A 287 25.99 13.38 13.01
N THR A 288 26.26 14.30 12.12
CA THR A 288 26.06 15.73 12.35
C THR A 288 25.26 16.32 11.20
N VAL A 289 24.22 17.06 11.53
CA VAL A 289 23.43 17.87 10.59
C VAL A 289 23.61 19.33 10.93
N ARG A 290 23.98 20.12 9.92
CA ARG A 290 24.19 21.55 10.07
C ARG A 290 23.00 22.35 9.56
N ARG A 291 22.89 23.59 10.03
CA ARG A 291 21.84 24.51 9.60
C ARG A 291 21.83 24.68 8.08
N GLY A 292 20.65 24.57 7.47
CA GLY A 292 20.47 24.72 6.02
C GLY A 292 20.75 23.47 5.19
N GLU A 293 21.36 22.42 5.78
CA GLU A 293 21.52 21.14 5.08
C GLU A 293 20.18 20.44 4.86
N LYS A 294 20.06 19.76 3.73
CA LYS A 294 18.89 18.97 3.35
C LYS A 294 19.34 17.51 3.17
N TRP A 295 18.86 16.63 4.04
CA TRP A 295 19.26 15.24 4.07
C TRP A 295 18.15 14.33 3.56
N ALA A 296 18.49 13.35 2.72
CA ALA A 296 17.63 12.26 2.35
C ALA A 296 18.08 10.98 3.07
N LEU A 297 17.24 10.44 3.94
CA LEU A 297 17.51 9.19 4.64
C LEU A 297 16.91 8.03 3.84
N SER A 298 17.76 7.24 3.21
CA SER A 298 17.37 6.09 2.37
C SER A 298 17.99 4.79 2.88
N GLY A 299 17.43 3.66 2.48
CA GLY A 299 17.89 2.33 2.82
C GLY A 299 16.76 1.31 2.86
N GLU A 300 17.10 0.03 2.97
CA GLU A 300 16.15 -1.08 3.05
C GLU A 300 15.21 -0.99 4.25
N ASN A 301 14.08 -1.69 4.17
CA ASN A 301 13.16 -1.81 5.31
C ASN A 301 13.84 -2.58 6.44
N GLY A 302 13.74 -2.06 7.67
CA GLY A 302 14.43 -2.61 8.83
C GLY A 302 15.88 -2.16 9.03
N ALA A 303 16.42 -1.27 8.18
CA ALA A 303 17.79 -0.72 8.30
C ALA A 303 17.94 0.30 9.45
N GLY A 304 16.88 0.60 10.20
CA GLY A 304 16.96 1.51 11.35
C GLY A 304 16.61 2.98 11.06
N LYS A 305 16.09 3.31 9.86
CA LYS A 305 15.70 4.70 9.50
C LYS A 305 14.74 5.34 10.50
N SER A 306 13.65 4.65 10.82
CA SER A 306 12.66 5.15 11.79
C SER A 306 13.25 5.25 13.20
N THR A 307 14.16 4.34 13.58
CA THR A 307 14.86 4.40 14.85
C THR A 307 15.76 5.63 14.92
N LEU A 308 16.48 5.93 13.84
CA LEU A 308 17.31 7.14 13.79
C LEU A 308 16.47 8.42 13.90
N LEU A 309 15.35 8.49 13.16
CA LEU A 309 14.45 9.65 13.25
C LEU A 309 13.80 9.78 14.63
N SER A 310 13.43 8.66 15.28
CA SER A 310 12.86 8.70 16.63
C SER A 310 13.84 9.22 17.70
N LEU A 311 15.15 9.05 17.49
CA LEU A 311 16.17 9.67 18.34
C LEU A 311 16.19 11.19 18.18
N VAL A 312 16.15 11.68 16.95
CA VAL A 312 16.14 13.12 16.63
C VAL A 312 14.85 13.79 17.14
N CYS A 313 13.71 13.09 17.08
CA CYS A 313 12.43 13.60 17.59
C CYS A 313 12.28 13.43 19.12
N ALA A 314 13.27 12.85 19.80
CA ALA A 314 13.21 12.50 21.23
C ALA A 314 12.07 11.53 21.60
N ASP A 315 11.52 10.80 20.62
CA ASP A 315 10.45 9.82 20.83
C ASP A 315 10.98 8.44 21.29
N ASN A 316 12.30 8.22 21.17
CA ASN A 316 12.94 6.97 21.55
C ASN A 316 13.39 7.01 23.03
N PRO A 317 12.91 6.10 23.89
CA PRO A 317 13.33 6.07 25.30
C PRO A 317 14.85 5.92 25.50
N GLN A 318 15.55 5.28 24.56
CA GLN A 318 17.00 5.12 24.63
C GLN A 318 17.77 6.41 24.27
N SER A 319 17.10 7.45 23.76
CA SER A 319 17.74 8.74 23.46
C SER A 319 18.36 9.37 24.71
N TYR A 320 17.77 9.17 25.88
CA TYR A 320 18.27 9.70 27.16
C TYR A 320 19.57 9.04 27.64
N ALA A 321 19.90 7.87 27.10
CA ALA A 321 21.14 7.12 27.39
C ALA A 321 22.23 7.33 26.32
N CYS A 322 21.95 8.14 25.30
CA CYS A 322 22.84 8.38 24.17
C CYS A 322 23.41 9.80 24.24
N ASP A 323 24.60 9.98 23.65
CA ASP A 323 25.19 11.29 23.46
C ASP A 323 24.62 11.96 22.22
N ILE A 324 23.53 12.71 22.44
CA ILE A 324 22.75 13.41 21.41
C ILE A 324 22.62 14.87 21.81
N SER A 325 22.99 15.78 20.90
CA SER A 325 22.74 17.21 21.04
C SER A 325 21.80 17.66 19.92
N LEU A 326 20.78 18.44 20.29
CA LEU A 326 19.82 19.06 19.37
C LEU A 326 19.89 20.59 19.57
N PHE A 327 20.16 21.30 18.47
CA PHE A 327 20.26 22.76 18.41
C PHE A 327 21.39 23.37 19.27
N GLY A 328 22.48 22.63 19.47
CA GLY A 328 23.69 23.06 20.16
C GLY A 328 23.78 22.62 21.62
#